data_395cd4854a2a1d3116182aba9f0afaf7
#
_entry.id   395cd4854a2a1d3116182aba9f0afaf7
#
_cell.length_a   1.000
_cell.length_b   1.000
_cell.length_c   1.000
_cell.angle_alpha   90.00
_cell.angle_beta   90.00
_cell.angle_gamma   90.00
#
_symmetry.space_group_name_H-M   'P 1'
#
loop_
_entity.id
_entity.type
_entity.pdbx_description
1 polymer ?
#
loop_
_entity_poly.entity_id
_entity_poly.type
_entity_poly.pdbx_seq_one_letter_code
_entity_poly.pdbx_strand_id
1 'polypeptide(L)'
;MQWAHARALAGYNGRIEGPVVGFLQTAFAESWLETTGIAVGGDDYFPRLDNVGSVRAQIVKSSPLGGSFQNYVLFLLSTNSAKKSVLITNPYFIPDGVMTDTLVRAAARGVRVAILTPGPSTIDSQYTASRNHYGPLLLGGVVSRPTRFEHWLSDSGNGHR
;
A
#
# COMPACT_ATOMS: atom_id res chain seq x y z
N MET A 1 -38.44 7.46 -2.38
CA MET A 1 -37.07 7.70 -2.90
C MET A 1 -36.12 7.01 -1.94
N GLN A 2 -35.71 5.78 -2.25
CA GLN A 2 -34.98 4.89 -1.34
C GLN A 2 -33.49 5.12 -1.61
N TRP A 3 -32.80 5.71 -0.66
CA TRP A 3 -31.35 5.86 -0.71
C TRP A 3 -30.73 4.47 -0.59
N ALA A 4 -30.09 4.02 -1.65
CA ALA A 4 -29.28 2.82 -1.63
C ALA A 4 -28.23 2.97 -0.52
N HIS A 5 -28.11 1.97 0.33
CA HIS A 5 -27.12 1.89 1.41
C HIS A 5 -25.74 2.19 0.82
N ALA A 6 -25.17 3.34 1.18
CA ALA A 6 -23.78 3.64 0.93
C ALA A 6 -22.97 2.55 1.65
N ARG A 7 -22.34 1.65 0.87
CA ARG A 7 -21.38 0.71 1.42
C ARG A 7 -20.27 1.53 2.07
N ALA A 8 -20.10 1.38 3.36
CA ALA A 8 -19.06 2.07 4.10
C ALA A 8 -17.70 1.74 3.47
N LEU A 9 -17.03 2.75 2.93
CA LEU A 9 -15.64 2.64 2.52
C LEU A 9 -14.81 2.70 3.79
N ALA A 10 -14.14 1.61 4.13
CA ALA A 10 -13.18 1.62 5.22
C ALA A 10 -11.87 2.21 4.72
N GLY A 11 -11.38 3.22 5.41
CA GLY A 11 -10.10 3.86 5.16
C GLY A 11 -9.30 4.00 6.44
N TYR A 12 -7.99 4.05 6.31
CA TYR A 12 -7.10 4.36 7.41
C TYR A 12 -6.69 5.83 7.33
N ASN A 13 -6.84 6.55 8.43
CA ASN A 13 -6.33 7.90 8.58
C ASN A 13 -5.13 7.85 9.52
N GLY A 14 -4.01 8.39 9.07
CA GLY A 14 -2.80 8.53 9.89
C GLY A 14 -2.51 9.99 10.17
N ARG A 15 -2.10 10.32 11.39
CA ARG A 15 -1.51 11.61 11.75
C ARG A 15 -0.01 11.47 11.72
N ILE A 16 0.66 12.34 10.98
CA ILE A 16 2.12 12.39 10.84
C ILE A 16 2.58 13.74 11.35
N GLU A 17 3.61 13.75 12.19
CA GLU A 17 4.18 14.94 12.79
C GLU A 17 5.72 14.93 12.66
N GLY A 18 6.32 16.10 12.76
CA GLY A 18 7.77 16.28 12.73
C GLY A 18 8.35 16.50 11.33
N PRO A 19 9.69 16.47 11.17
CA PRO A 19 10.38 16.88 9.94
C PRO A 19 9.98 16.10 8.68
N VAL A 20 9.49 14.88 8.82
CA VAL A 20 9.01 14.06 7.69
C VAL A 20 7.83 14.70 6.94
N VAL A 21 7.06 15.57 7.60
CA VAL A 21 5.96 16.33 6.98
C VAL A 21 6.49 17.24 5.87
N GLY A 22 7.71 17.81 6.03
CA GLY A 22 8.33 18.60 4.96
C GLY A 22 8.56 17.82 3.67
N PHE A 23 8.87 16.53 3.76
CA PHE A 23 8.99 15.66 2.57
C PHE A 23 7.64 15.39 1.91
N LEU A 24 6.56 15.25 2.70
CA LEU A 24 5.19 15.16 2.16
C LEU A 24 4.79 16.45 1.45
N GLN A 25 5.11 17.59 2.07
CA GLN A 25 4.88 18.92 1.48
C GLN A 25 5.63 19.07 0.16
N THR A 26 6.90 18.64 0.10
CA THR A 26 7.69 18.67 -1.14
C THR A 26 7.04 17.82 -2.23
N ALA A 27 6.60 16.60 -1.89
CA ALA A 27 5.93 15.74 -2.86
C ALA A 27 4.63 16.36 -3.40
N PHE A 28 3.87 17.04 -2.54
CA PHE A 28 2.70 17.80 -2.96
C PHE A 28 3.07 19.00 -3.85
N ALA A 29 4.07 19.79 -3.45
CA ALA A 29 4.50 20.98 -4.18
C ALA A 29 5.00 20.65 -5.59
N GLU A 30 5.69 19.51 -5.76
CA GLU A 30 6.09 19.02 -7.08
C GLU A 30 4.88 18.69 -7.96
N SER A 31 3.90 17.93 -7.44
CA SER A 31 2.67 17.61 -8.19
C SER A 31 1.85 18.87 -8.50
N TRP A 32 1.85 19.84 -7.60
CA TRP A 32 1.22 21.14 -7.81
C TRP A 32 1.90 21.90 -8.95
N LEU A 33 3.23 21.97 -8.93
CA LEU A 33 4.02 22.59 -9.99
C LEU A 33 3.79 21.93 -11.34
N GLU A 34 3.81 20.60 -11.40
CA GLU A 34 3.56 19.82 -12.62
C GLU A 34 2.17 20.10 -13.21
N THR A 35 1.16 20.32 -12.35
CA THR A 35 -0.22 20.50 -12.78
C THR A 35 -0.54 21.95 -13.14
N THR A 36 -0.01 22.90 -12.38
CA THR A 36 -0.41 24.33 -12.47
C THR A 36 0.66 25.22 -13.09
N GLY A 37 1.90 24.77 -13.16
CA GLY A 37 3.06 25.59 -13.52
C GLY A 37 3.48 26.59 -12.43
N ILE A 38 2.85 26.57 -11.24
CA ILE A 38 3.07 27.52 -10.15
C ILE A 38 3.91 26.86 -9.07
N ALA A 39 5.09 27.41 -8.79
CA ALA A 39 5.91 26.98 -7.67
C ALA A 39 5.37 27.55 -6.35
N VAL A 40 5.28 26.69 -5.33
CA VAL A 40 5.00 27.07 -3.95
C VAL A 40 6.25 26.91 -3.12
N GLY A 41 6.55 27.87 -2.24
CA GLY A 41 7.76 27.84 -1.42
C GLY A 41 7.70 28.91 -0.34
N GLY A 42 8.78 29.00 0.45
CA GLY A 42 8.89 29.93 1.58
C GLY A 42 8.40 29.31 2.89
N ASP A 43 8.60 30.05 3.98
CA ASP A 43 8.38 29.57 5.36
C ASP A 43 6.89 29.28 5.65
N ASP A 44 5.99 29.93 4.93
CA ASP A 44 4.53 29.67 5.05
C ASP A 44 4.15 28.26 4.58
N TYR A 45 4.87 27.73 3.60
CA TYR A 45 4.65 26.39 3.06
C TYR A 45 5.60 25.35 3.63
N PHE A 46 6.82 25.75 3.99
CA PHE A 46 7.87 24.87 4.50
C PHE A 46 8.40 25.37 5.84
N PRO A 47 7.57 25.43 6.90
CA PRO A 47 8.00 25.83 8.21
C PRO A 47 9.04 24.87 8.77
N ARG A 48 9.91 25.35 9.65
CA ARG A 48 10.78 24.46 10.42
C ARG A 48 9.96 23.65 11.40
N LEU A 49 10.14 22.34 11.37
CA LEU A 49 9.43 21.40 12.22
C LEU A 49 10.40 20.72 13.18
N ASP A 50 10.06 20.73 14.45
CA ASP A 50 10.83 20.04 15.48
C ASP A 50 10.73 18.52 15.37
N ASN A 51 11.77 17.84 15.87
CA ASN A 51 11.74 16.39 15.98
C ASN A 51 10.70 15.95 17.01
N VAL A 52 9.78 15.09 16.59
CA VAL A 52 8.72 14.58 17.44
C VAL A 52 8.74 13.05 17.39
N GLY A 53 8.73 12.43 18.58
CA GLY A 53 8.73 10.98 18.71
C GLY A 53 10.06 10.31 18.31
N SER A 54 10.03 8.98 18.23
CA SER A 54 11.22 8.15 17.97
C SER A 54 11.10 7.29 16.70
N VAL A 55 10.02 7.44 15.95
CA VAL A 55 9.77 6.63 14.74
C VAL A 55 10.57 7.19 13.57
N ARG A 56 11.35 6.33 12.91
CA ARG A 56 11.98 6.68 11.64
C ARG A 56 10.96 6.53 10.53
N ALA A 57 10.78 7.57 9.72
CA ALA A 57 9.89 7.59 8.58
C ALA A 57 10.60 8.11 7.34
N GLN A 58 10.20 7.62 6.19
CA GLN A 58 10.69 8.04 4.88
C GLN A 58 9.52 8.17 3.93
N ILE A 59 9.51 9.22 3.15
CA ILE A 59 8.55 9.41 2.08
C ILE A 59 9.17 8.91 0.76
N VAL A 60 8.48 8.03 0.09
CA VAL A 60 8.86 7.53 -1.24
C VAL A 60 7.81 8.00 -2.23
N LYS A 61 8.25 8.80 -3.20
CA LYS A 61 7.39 9.28 -4.28
C LYS A 61 7.37 8.28 -5.42
N SER A 62 6.21 8.14 -6.05
CA SER A 62 6.03 7.37 -7.27
C SER A 62 5.14 8.17 -8.20
N SER A 63 5.62 8.40 -9.41
CA SER A 63 4.86 9.09 -10.45
C SER A 63 4.78 8.20 -11.69
N PRO A 64 3.61 8.06 -12.31
CA PRO A 64 3.46 7.32 -13.55
C PRO A 64 4.19 7.99 -14.72
N LEU A 65 4.39 9.31 -14.66
CA LEU A 65 5.06 10.09 -15.70
C LEU A 65 6.58 10.15 -15.51
N GLY A 66 7.07 9.96 -14.30
CA GLY A 66 8.50 10.10 -13.96
C GLY A 66 9.31 8.82 -14.00
N GLY A 67 8.72 7.66 -14.35
CA GLY A 67 9.43 6.37 -14.42
C GLY A 67 10.06 5.94 -13.09
N SER A 68 9.53 6.40 -11.98
CA SER A 68 10.06 6.11 -10.66
C SER A 68 9.71 4.68 -10.22
N PHE A 69 10.69 3.80 -10.25
CA PHE A 69 10.59 2.43 -9.73
C PHE A 69 10.85 2.33 -8.22
N GLN A 70 10.98 3.44 -7.52
CA GLN A 70 11.37 3.46 -6.11
C GLN A 70 10.42 2.64 -5.21
N ASN A 71 9.12 2.80 -5.39
CA ASN A 71 8.12 2.02 -4.65
C ASN A 71 8.21 0.53 -4.96
N TYR A 72 8.44 0.18 -6.21
CA TYR A 72 8.61 -1.20 -6.64
C TYR A 72 9.87 -1.83 -6.03
N VAL A 73 11.00 -1.14 -6.10
CA VAL A 73 12.25 -1.58 -5.48
C VAL A 73 12.11 -1.70 -3.96
N LEU A 74 11.48 -0.73 -3.30
CA LEU A 74 11.21 -0.79 -1.87
C LEU A 74 10.35 -2.00 -1.51
N PHE A 75 9.32 -2.30 -2.29
CA PHE A 75 8.49 -3.49 -2.11
C PHE A 75 9.32 -4.78 -2.19
N LEU A 76 10.15 -4.94 -3.22
CA LEU A 76 11.00 -6.11 -3.41
C LEU A 76 12.02 -6.26 -2.28
N LEU A 77 12.69 -5.17 -1.88
CA LEU A 77 13.66 -5.17 -0.78
C LEU A 77 12.99 -5.52 0.55
N SER A 78 11.84 -4.92 0.85
CA SER A 78 11.08 -5.17 2.08
C SER A 78 10.65 -6.64 2.15
N THR A 79 10.13 -7.19 1.05
CA THR A 79 9.69 -8.59 0.97
C THR A 79 10.88 -9.56 1.12
N ASN A 80 12.01 -9.25 0.47
CA ASN A 80 13.22 -10.08 0.59
C ASN A 80 13.83 -10.03 2.00
N SER A 81 13.73 -8.90 2.68
CA SER A 81 14.26 -8.69 4.04
C SER A 81 13.34 -9.23 5.14
N ALA A 82 12.09 -9.53 4.83
CA ALA A 82 11.10 -9.98 5.79
C ALA A 82 11.54 -11.29 6.47
N LYS A 83 11.35 -11.33 7.80
CA LYS A 83 11.72 -12.50 8.65
C LYS A 83 10.50 -13.21 9.24
N LYS A 84 9.37 -12.52 9.44
CA LYS A 84 8.19 -13.07 10.12
C LYS A 84 6.96 -13.06 9.22
N SER A 85 6.60 -11.88 8.71
CA SER A 85 5.39 -11.75 7.88
C SER A 85 5.49 -10.62 6.87
N VAL A 86 4.78 -10.80 5.76
CA VAL A 86 4.48 -9.79 4.74
C VAL A 86 2.96 -9.74 4.61
N LEU A 87 2.37 -8.60 4.94
CA LEU A 87 0.93 -8.37 4.85
C LEU A 87 0.68 -7.27 3.82
N ILE A 88 -0.07 -7.59 2.79
CA ILE A 88 -0.36 -6.67 1.69
C ILE A 88 -1.87 -6.46 1.63
N THR A 89 -2.29 -5.20 1.64
CA THR A 89 -3.67 -4.81 1.35
C THR A 89 -3.65 -3.95 0.10
N ASN A 90 -4.24 -4.44 -0.98
CA ASN A 90 -4.24 -3.72 -2.24
C ASN A 90 -5.53 -4.02 -3.03
N PRO A 91 -6.31 -2.99 -3.42
CA PRO A 91 -7.53 -3.17 -4.19
C PRO A 91 -7.27 -3.68 -5.62
N TYR A 92 -6.07 -3.47 -6.17
CA TYR A 92 -5.71 -3.81 -7.55
C TYR A 92 -4.38 -4.57 -7.57
N PHE A 93 -4.36 -5.75 -6.94
CA PHE A 93 -3.14 -6.52 -6.84
C PHE A 93 -2.93 -7.36 -8.12
N ILE A 94 -2.09 -6.85 -9.00
CA ILE A 94 -1.69 -7.51 -10.26
C ILE A 94 -0.15 -7.58 -10.27
N PRO A 95 0.45 -8.58 -9.61
CA PRO A 95 1.89 -8.70 -9.55
C PRO A 95 2.47 -9.15 -10.89
N ASP A 96 3.62 -8.62 -11.26
CA ASP A 96 4.44 -9.16 -12.33
C ASP A 96 5.18 -10.45 -11.89
N GLY A 97 5.94 -11.05 -12.80
CA GLY A 97 6.68 -12.28 -12.52
C GLY A 97 7.71 -12.11 -11.40
N VAL A 98 8.43 -10.98 -11.36
CA VAL A 98 9.47 -10.72 -10.34
C VAL A 98 8.85 -10.56 -8.95
N MET A 99 7.74 -9.84 -8.86
CA MET A 99 7.01 -9.67 -7.62
C MET A 99 6.42 -10.99 -7.12
N THR A 100 5.82 -11.77 -8.03
CA THR A 100 5.29 -13.11 -7.76
C THR A 100 6.38 -14.03 -7.20
N ASP A 101 7.51 -14.14 -7.89
CA ASP A 101 8.65 -14.95 -7.44
C ASP A 101 9.22 -14.50 -6.10
N THR A 102 9.25 -13.20 -5.85
CA THR A 102 9.74 -12.63 -4.60
C THR A 102 8.85 -13.03 -3.42
N LEU A 103 7.53 -12.97 -3.60
CA LEU A 103 6.55 -13.39 -2.58
C LEU A 103 6.62 -14.91 -2.32
N VAL A 104 6.67 -15.71 -3.38
CA VAL A 104 6.79 -17.16 -3.28
C VAL A 104 8.09 -17.56 -2.56
N ARG A 105 9.21 -16.93 -2.91
CA ARG A 105 10.49 -17.16 -2.20
C ARG A 105 10.42 -16.73 -0.73
N ALA A 106 9.71 -15.66 -0.40
CA ALA A 106 9.51 -15.28 0.99
C ALA A 106 8.72 -16.36 1.75
N ALA A 107 7.63 -16.86 1.17
CA ALA A 107 6.85 -17.96 1.74
C ALA A 107 7.69 -19.24 1.91
N ALA A 108 8.51 -19.60 0.91
CA ALA A 108 9.42 -20.76 0.98
C ALA A 108 10.48 -20.63 2.10
N ARG A 109 10.85 -19.41 2.50
CA ARG A 109 11.71 -19.16 3.68
C ARG A 109 10.96 -19.25 5.01
N GLY A 110 9.68 -19.58 5.03
CA GLY A 110 8.86 -19.64 6.23
C GLY A 110 8.25 -18.29 6.66
N VAL A 111 8.35 -17.26 5.82
CA VAL A 111 7.70 -15.97 6.07
C VAL A 111 6.20 -16.12 5.80
N ARG A 112 5.35 -15.69 6.73
CA ARG A 112 3.91 -15.66 6.52
C ARG A 112 3.56 -14.56 5.51
N VAL A 113 3.22 -14.93 4.28
CA VAL A 113 2.80 -13.98 3.25
C VAL A 113 1.28 -14.03 3.11
N ALA A 114 0.62 -12.91 3.34
CA ALA A 114 -0.82 -12.79 3.21
C ALA A 114 -1.20 -11.54 2.39
N ILE A 115 -2.11 -11.74 1.44
CA ILE A 115 -2.58 -10.69 0.54
C ILE A 115 -4.09 -10.56 0.72
N LEU A 116 -4.53 -9.35 1.08
CA LEU A 116 -5.92 -8.99 1.20
C LEU A 116 -6.33 -8.18 -0.01
N THR A 117 -7.29 -8.71 -0.75
CA THR A 117 -7.87 -8.03 -1.91
C THR A 117 -9.38 -7.89 -1.73
N PRO A 118 -10.05 -6.91 -2.36
CA PRO A 118 -11.49 -6.82 -2.36
C PRO A 118 -12.11 -8.11 -2.91
N GLY A 119 -13.25 -8.48 -2.36
CA GLY A 119 -14.11 -9.52 -2.94
C GLY A 119 -14.72 -9.08 -4.27
N PRO A 120 -15.68 -9.86 -4.81
CA PRO A 120 -16.38 -9.51 -6.03
C PRO A 120 -16.94 -8.08 -5.93
N SER A 121 -16.47 -7.20 -6.80
CA SER A 121 -16.87 -5.79 -6.86
C SER A 121 -17.58 -5.52 -8.17
N THR A 122 -18.18 -4.33 -8.28
CA THR A 122 -18.87 -3.85 -9.47
C THR A 122 -17.96 -3.70 -10.72
N ILE A 123 -16.64 -3.90 -10.58
CA ILE A 123 -15.67 -3.83 -11.68
C ILE A 123 -15.16 -5.25 -11.95
N ASP A 124 -15.97 -6.07 -12.60
CA ASP A 124 -15.69 -7.48 -12.88
C ASP A 124 -14.39 -7.73 -13.68
N SER A 125 -14.03 -6.82 -14.59
CA SER A 125 -12.84 -6.98 -15.43
C SER A 125 -11.53 -6.94 -14.61
N GLN A 126 -11.43 -6.09 -13.61
CA GLN A 126 -10.24 -5.99 -12.75
C GLN A 126 -10.18 -7.17 -11.77
N TYR A 127 -11.30 -7.61 -11.26
CA TYR A 127 -11.37 -8.79 -10.40
C TYR A 127 -10.92 -10.06 -11.14
N THR A 128 -11.38 -10.25 -12.38
CA THR A 128 -11.01 -11.39 -13.24
C THR A 128 -9.52 -11.33 -13.60
N ALA A 129 -8.99 -10.17 -13.98
CA ALA A 129 -7.57 -9.98 -14.28
C ALA A 129 -6.68 -10.35 -13.08
N SER A 130 -7.04 -9.89 -11.87
CA SER A 130 -6.28 -10.22 -10.66
C SER A 130 -6.24 -11.71 -10.37
N ARG A 131 -7.35 -12.43 -10.55
CA ARG A 131 -7.44 -13.86 -10.26
C ARG A 131 -6.50 -14.72 -11.10
N ASN A 132 -6.25 -14.34 -12.36
CA ASN A 132 -5.34 -15.08 -13.23
C ASN A 132 -3.90 -15.12 -12.72
N HIS A 133 -3.51 -14.15 -11.87
CA HIS A 133 -2.18 -14.07 -11.28
C HIS A 133 -2.06 -14.79 -9.92
N TYR A 134 -3.16 -15.27 -9.33
CA TYR A 134 -3.13 -15.87 -8.00
C TYR A 134 -2.70 -17.33 -7.99
N GLY A 135 -2.84 -18.06 -9.10
CA GLY A 135 -2.47 -19.47 -9.18
C GLY A 135 -1.05 -19.76 -8.67
N PRO A 136 0.00 -19.14 -9.25
CA PRO A 136 1.38 -19.32 -8.80
C PRO A 136 1.60 -18.92 -7.34
N LEU A 137 0.95 -17.86 -6.87
CA LEU A 137 1.05 -17.40 -5.49
C LEU A 137 0.49 -18.43 -4.51
N LEU A 138 -0.70 -18.96 -4.78
CA LEU A 138 -1.37 -19.96 -3.94
C LEU A 138 -0.58 -21.26 -3.90
N LEU A 139 -0.08 -21.73 -5.06
CA LEU A 139 0.78 -22.91 -5.15
C LEU A 139 2.09 -22.70 -4.39
N GLY A 140 2.60 -21.47 -4.36
CA GLY A 140 3.80 -21.09 -3.62
C GLY A 140 3.59 -20.86 -2.11
N GLY A 141 2.39 -21.16 -1.57
CA GLY A 141 2.11 -21.03 -0.14
C GLY A 141 1.75 -19.60 0.32
N VAL A 142 1.50 -18.68 -0.60
CA VAL A 142 0.99 -17.35 -0.30
C VAL A 142 -0.51 -17.43 -0.03
N VAL A 143 -0.96 -16.89 1.10
CA VAL A 143 -2.37 -16.87 1.45
C VAL A 143 -3.04 -15.65 0.81
N SER A 144 -3.94 -15.88 -0.12
CA SER A 144 -4.80 -14.82 -0.67
C SER A 144 -6.21 -14.98 -0.07
N ARG A 145 -6.71 -13.93 0.57
CA ARG A 145 -8.07 -13.92 1.10
C ARG A 145 -8.86 -12.79 0.42
N PRO A 146 -9.77 -13.12 -0.48
CA PRO A 146 -10.79 -12.17 -0.89
C PRO A 146 -11.77 -12.02 0.29
N THR A 147 -11.80 -10.88 0.94
CA THR A 147 -12.74 -10.64 2.05
C THR A 147 -13.72 -9.54 1.69
N ARG A 148 -14.97 -9.69 2.15
CA ARG A 148 -15.79 -8.53 2.42
C ARG A 148 -15.10 -7.78 3.55
N PHE A 149 -14.83 -6.53 3.36
CA PHE A 149 -14.04 -5.65 4.22
C PHE A 149 -14.45 -5.66 5.71
N GLU A 150 -15.69 -6.06 6.01
CA GLU A 150 -16.27 -6.12 7.35
C GLU A 150 -15.63 -7.19 8.25
N HIS A 151 -15.08 -8.26 7.70
CA HIS A 151 -14.49 -9.35 8.49
C HIS A 151 -13.05 -9.11 8.90
N TRP A 152 -12.33 -8.20 8.26
CA TRP A 152 -10.92 -7.98 8.55
C TRP A 152 -10.67 -7.22 9.86
N LEU A 153 -11.58 -6.31 10.22
CA LEU A 153 -11.47 -5.54 11.48
C LEU A 153 -11.70 -6.42 12.72
N SER A 154 -12.46 -7.51 12.60
CA SER A 154 -12.71 -8.42 13.73
C SER A 154 -11.56 -9.40 13.98
N ASP A 155 -10.82 -9.80 12.94
CA ASP A 155 -9.71 -10.76 13.05
C ASP A 155 -8.38 -10.12 13.49
N SER A 156 -8.18 -8.83 13.25
CA SER A 156 -6.96 -8.12 13.68
C SER A 156 -6.94 -7.83 15.19
N GLY A 157 -8.08 -7.89 15.87
CA GLY A 157 -8.22 -7.69 17.32
C GLY A 157 -7.92 -8.92 18.19
N ASN A 158 -7.86 -10.13 17.63
CA ASN A 158 -7.75 -11.38 18.39
C ASN A 158 -6.39 -12.10 18.28
N GLY A 159 -5.36 -11.43 17.78
CA GLY A 159 -4.04 -12.01 17.50
C GLY A 159 -3.00 -11.91 18.61
N HIS A 160 -3.39 -11.70 19.88
CA HIS A 160 -2.48 -11.76 21.03
C HIS A 160 -3.12 -12.51 22.19
N ARG A 161 -2.97 -13.83 22.18
CA ARG A 161 -2.75 -14.63 23.40
C ARG A 161 -1.77 -15.75 23.08
#